data_9787c89ec7e534b675c6ea7c0aaaf677
#
_entry.id   9787c89ec7e534b675c6ea7c0aaaf677
#
_cell.length_a   1.000
_cell.length_b   1.000
_cell.length_c   1.000
_cell.angle_alpha   90.00
_cell.angle_beta   90.00
_cell.angle_gamma   90.00
#
_symmetry.space_group_name_H-M   'P 1'
#
loop_
_entity.id
_entity.type
_entity.pdbx_description
1 polymer ?
#
loop_
_entity_poly.entity_id
_entity_poly.type
_entity_poly.pdbx_seq_one_letter_code
_entity_poly.pdbx_strand_id
1 'polypeptide(L)'
;MSVKEIMALPVGDLVDPEGCHLYLWATNNYLPAAFECIKAWGFEYITTITWMKDKVGLGQYYRGITEHCLFATTKKRLPYKIDGDKRCQGVTGFYEPKTIHSRKPIQMREMIEIVSYAPRIELFARESHDEWDCWGNEV
;
A
#
# COMPACT_ATOMS: atom_id res chain seq x y z
N MET A 1 -11.14 10.61 8.95
CA MET A 1 -10.67 9.82 10.11
C MET A 1 -9.34 10.35 10.61
N SER A 2 -9.14 10.36 11.91
CA SER A 2 -7.85 10.68 12.51
C SER A 2 -6.90 9.48 12.36
N VAL A 3 -5.59 9.73 12.54
CA VAL A 3 -4.60 8.64 12.57
C VAL A 3 -4.94 7.61 13.65
N LYS A 4 -5.38 8.09 14.82
CA LYS A 4 -5.76 7.21 15.92
C LYS A 4 -6.93 6.30 15.57
N GLU A 5 -7.92 6.83 14.85
CA GLU A 5 -9.06 6.05 14.37
C GLU A 5 -8.64 5.03 13.32
N ILE A 6 -7.74 5.39 12.42
CA ILE A 6 -7.19 4.48 11.41
C ILE A 6 -6.42 3.33 12.08
N MET A 7 -5.58 3.66 13.07
CA MET A 7 -4.84 2.64 13.83
C MET A 7 -5.76 1.66 14.56
N ALA A 8 -6.93 2.12 14.97
CA ALA A 8 -7.90 1.32 15.69
C ALA A 8 -8.74 0.41 14.79
N LEU A 9 -8.65 0.56 13.46
CA LEU A 9 -9.35 -0.32 12.53
C LEU A 9 -8.89 -1.77 12.73
N PRO A 10 -9.83 -2.74 12.68
CA PRO A 10 -9.48 -4.15 12.93
C PRO A 10 -8.85 -4.81 11.68
N VAL A 11 -7.81 -4.21 11.15
CA VAL A 11 -7.10 -4.71 9.97
C VAL A 11 -6.56 -6.11 10.20
N GLY A 12 -6.09 -6.39 11.43
CA GLY A 12 -5.59 -7.71 11.78
C GLY A 12 -6.62 -8.83 11.66
N ASP A 13 -7.92 -8.50 11.72
CA ASP A 13 -8.99 -9.49 11.56
C ASP A 13 -9.20 -9.90 10.10
N LEU A 14 -8.62 -9.16 9.15
CA LEU A 14 -8.75 -9.43 7.72
C LEU A 14 -7.65 -10.35 7.19
N VAL A 15 -6.63 -10.64 7.99
CA VAL A 15 -5.48 -11.41 7.51
C VAL A 15 -5.79 -12.89 7.40
N ASP A 16 -5.21 -13.53 6.38
CA ASP A 16 -5.28 -14.96 6.20
C ASP A 16 -4.38 -15.64 7.25
N PRO A 17 -4.82 -16.75 7.88
CA PRO A 17 -3.98 -17.49 8.83
C PRO A 17 -2.63 -17.93 8.26
N GLU A 18 -2.53 -18.14 6.96
CA GLU A 18 -1.29 -18.53 6.31
C GLU A 18 -0.32 -17.37 6.07
N GLY A 19 -0.76 -16.16 6.31
CA GLY A 19 0.03 -14.95 6.11
C GLY A 19 -0.64 -13.97 5.19
N CYS A 20 -0.17 -12.73 5.22
CA CYS A 20 -0.78 -11.64 4.44
C CYS A 20 0.25 -10.57 4.13
N HIS A 21 0.14 -9.97 2.95
CA HIS A 21 0.88 -8.77 2.57
C HIS A 21 0.05 -7.53 2.85
N LEU A 22 0.71 -6.48 3.31
CA LEU A 22 0.10 -5.16 3.53
C LEU A 22 0.81 -4.14 2.67
N TYR A 23 0.03 -3.32 1.99
CA TYR A 23 0.52 -2.17 1.23
C TYR A 23 -0.16 -0.92 1.79
N LEU A 24 0.60 -0.03 2.40
CA LEU A 24 0.07 1.13 3.10
C LEU A 24 0.62 2.42 2.49
N TRP A 25 -0.25 3.21 1.88
CA TRP A 25 0.12 4.50 1.32
C TRP A 25 0.34 5.54 2.42
N ALA A 26 1.40 6.33 2.26
CA ALA A 26 1.70 7.44 3.15
C ALA A 26 2.46 8.53 2.41
N THR A 27 2.09 9.78 2.67
CA THR A 27 2.89 10.93 2.28
C THR A 27 4.05 11.09 3.26
N ASN A 28 5.05 11.92 2.91
CA ASN A 28 6.22 12.11 3.75
C ASN A 28 5.88 12.53 5.19
N ASN A 29 4.89 13.42 5.35
CA ASN A 29 4.50 13.93 6.67
C ASN A 29 3.88 12.84 7.56
N TYR A 30 3.31 11.81 6.98
CA TYR A 30 2.62 10.74 7.70
C TYR A 30 3.42 9.44 7.80
N LEU A 31 4.68 9.43 7.33
CA LEU A 31 5.50 8.23 7.42
C LEU A 31 5.64 7.69 8.85
N PRO A 32 5.93 8.53 9.88
CA PRO A 32 6.02 8.01 11.24
C PRO A 32 4.71 7.35 11.70
N ALA A 33 3.57 7.99 11.40
CA ALA A 33 2.26 7.44 11.75
C ALA A 33 1.98 6.12 11.02
N ALA A 34 2.40 6.02 9.76
CA ALA A 34 2.23 4.78 8.97
C ALA A 34 3.00 3.61 9.58
N PHE A 35 4.23 3.84 10.04
CA PHE A 35 5.00 2.81 10.74
C PHE A 35 4.30 2.33 12.01
N GLU A 36 3.69 3.24 12.75
CA GLU A 36 2.93 2.90 13.96
C GLU A 36 1.67 2.08 13.61
N CYS A 37 0.99 2.41 12.52
CA CYS A 37 -0.15 1.62 12.04
C CYS A 37 0.26 0.18 11.70
N ILE A 38 1.37 0.00 11.03
CA ILE A 38 1.90 -1.32 10.67
C ILE A 38 2.07 -2.17 11.92
N LYS A 39 2.67 -1.61 12.97
CA LYS A 39 2.85 -2.29 14.25
C LYS A 39 1.50 -2.61 14.92
N ALA A 40 0.62 -1.62 14.97
CA ALA A 40 -0.67 -1.76 15.63
C ALA A 40 -1.52 -2.86 15.01
N TRP A 41 -1.39 -3.06 13.70
CA TRP A 41 -2.13 -4.10 12.98
C TRP A 41 -1.45 -5.47 12.99
N GLY A 42 -0.28 -5.59 13.63
CA GLY A 42 0.42 -6.87 13.78
C GLY A 42 1.28 -7.27 12.60
N PHE A 43 1.70 -6.31 11.78
CA PHE A 43 2.58 -6.57 10.63
C PHE A 43 4.02 -6.16 10.94
N GLU A 44 4.94 -6.70 10.14
CA GLU A 44 6.35 -6.31 10.17
C GLU A 44 6.69 -5.58 8.88
N TYR A 45 7.26 -4.38 9.00
CA TYR A 45 7.71 -3.60 7.86
C TYR A 45 8.86 -4.29 7.13
N ILE A 46 8.80 -4.32 5.80
CA ILE A 46 9.84 -4.92 4.95
C ILE A 46 10.56 -3.86 4.13
N THR A 47 9.83 -3.09 3.32
CA THR A 47 10.44 -2.10 2.43
C THR A 47 9.44 -1.02 2.04
N THR A 48 9.92 0.02 1.37
CA THR A 48 9.09 1.11 0.87
C THR A 48 9.21 1.22 -0.64
N ILE A 49 8.06 1.33 -1.31
CA ILE A 49 7.99 1.57 -2.74
C ILE A 49 7.62 3.04 -2.94
N THR A 50 8.39 3.77 -3.72
CA THR A 50 8.21 5.21 -3.89
C THR A 50 7.64 5.53 -5.27
N TRP A 51 6.54 6.26 -5.28
CA TRP A 51 5.93 6.81 -6.47
C TRP A 51 6.50 8.21 -6.70
N MET A 52 7.15 8.42 -7.84
CA MET A 52 7.61 9.72 -8.30
C MET A 52 6.56 10.32 -9.22
N LYS A 53 6.07 11.52 -8.85
CA LYS A 53 5.03 12.23 -9.60
C LYS A 53 5.65 13.21 -10.58
N ASP A 54 4.83 13.75 -11.48
CA ASP A 54 5.24 14.76 -12.45
C ASP A 54 5.12 16.18 -11.93
N LYS A 55 4.30 16.41 -10.88
CA LYS A 55 4.01 17.76 -10.38
C LYS A 55 4.37 17.89 -8.91
N VAL A 56 4.98 19.03 -8.60
CA VAL A 56 5.39 19.39 -7.24
C VAL A 56 4.18 19.82 -6.43
N GLY A 57 4.04 19.26 -5.24
CA GLY A 57 2.98 19.61 -4.30
C GLY A 57 3.42 20.64 -3.27
N LEU A 58 2.81 20.59 -2.09
CA LEU A 58 3.09 21.51 -0.99
C LEU A 58 4.30 21.04 -0.16
N GLY A 59 4.86 21.96 0.60
CA GLY A 59 5.97 21.69 1.51
C GLY A 59 6.69 22.98 1.86
N GLN A 60 7.21 23.07 3.09
CA GLN A 60 7.89 24.28 3.55
C GLN A 60 9.36 24.33 3.14
N TYR A 61 10.13 23.35 3.54
CA TYR A 61 11.55 23.28 3.17
C TYR A 61 11.76 22.59 1.84
N TYR A 62 11.05 21.49 1.62
CA TYR A 62 11.10 20.71 0.39
C TYR A 62 9.68 20.44 -0.08
N ARG A 63 9.41 20.75 -1.34
CA ARG A 63 8.09 20.53 -1.92
C ARG A 63 7.95 19.07 -2.35
N GLY A 64 6.79 18.48 -2.02
CA GLY A 64 6.56 17.06 -2.26
C GLY A 64 6.39 16.72 -3.73
N ILE A 65 7.10 15.71 -4.20
CA ILE A 65 6.96 15.14 -5.54
C ILE A 65 6.82 13.61 -5.47
N THR A 66 6.87 13.07 -4.26
CA THR A 66 6.82 11.63 -4.03
C THR A 66 5.68 11.25 -3.09
N GLU A 67 5.24 10.01 -3.20
CA GLU A 67 4.37 9.38 -2.21
C GLU A 67 4.85 7.95 -2.04
N HIS A 68 4.64 7.39 -0.86
CA HIS A 68 5.24 6.11 -0.50
C HIS A 68 4.19 5.06 -0.22
N CYS A 69 4.47 3.85 -0.68
CA CYS A 69 3.68 2.67 -0.36
C CYS A 69 4.56 1.74 0.48
N LEU A 70 4.25 1.63 1.78
CA LEU A 70 5.01 0.79 2.67
C LEU A 70 4.54 -0.65 2.53
N PHE A 71 5.48 -1.54 2.28
CA PHE A 71 5.21 -2.97 2.19
C PHE A 71 5.55 -3.66 3.49
N ALA A 72 4.62 -4.42 4.02
CA ALA A 72 4.77 -5.18 5.26
C ALA A 72 4.15 -6.56 5.10
N THR A 73 4.54 -7.47 5.95
CA THR A 73 4.00 -8.82 5.97
C THR A 73 3.66 -9.21 7.40
N THR A 74 2.80 -10.20 7.56
CA THR A 74 2.54 -10.82 8.86
C THR A 74 3.83 -11.44 9.41
N LYS A 75 3.89 -11.71 10.72
CA LYS A 75 5.05 -12.35 11.36
C LYS A 75 5.38 -13.69 10.70
N LYS A 76 4.37 -14.46 10.36
CA LYS A 76 4.53 -15.61 9.48
C LYS A 76 4.61 -15.04 8.06
N ARG A 77 5.82 -14.87 7.57
CA ARG A 77 6.05 -14.22 6.27
C ARG A 77 5.49 -15.03 5.13
N LEU A 78 4.58 -14.39 4.36
CA LEU A 78 4.08 -14.94 3.14
C LEU A 78 5.03 -14.54 2.00
N PRO A 79 5.62 -15.50 1.26
CA PRO A 79 6.53 -15.15 0.17
C PRO A 79 5.81 -14.49 -1.00
N TYR A 80 6.57 -13.81 -1.85
CA TYR A 80 6.06 -13.29 -3.11
C TYR A 80 5.67 -14.44 -4.04
N LYS A 81 4.86 -14.11 -5.05
CA LYS A 81 4.40 -15.12 -6.01
C LYS A 81 5.57 -15.71 -6.80
N ILE A 82 5.46 -17.00 -7.08
CA ILE A 82 6.38 -17.71 -7.95
C ILE A 82 5.52 -18.36 -9.04
N ASP A 83 5.86 -18.10 -10.31
CA ASP A 83 5.18 -18.69 -11.45
C ASP A 83 6.14 -19.63 -12.15
N GLY A 84 6.02 -20.92 -11.86
CA GLY A 84 7.00 -21.92 -12.28
C GLY A 84 8.35 -21.63 -11.62
N ASP A 85 9.36 -21.32 -12.42
CA ASP A 85 10.68 -20.92 -11.94
C ASP A 85 10.84 -19.40 -11.83
N LYS A 86 9.83 -18.64 -12.26
CA LYS A 86 9.89 -17.20 -12.29
C LYS A 86 9.55 -16.58 -10.93
N ARG A 87 10.46 -15.77 -10.40
CA ARG A 87 10.22 -14.97 -9.20
C ARG A 87 9.47 -13.70 -9.59
N CYS A 88 8.26 -13.54 -9.07
CA CYS A 88 7.41 -12.40 -9.39
C CYS A 88 7.69 -11.24 -8.43
N GLN A 89 8.88 -10.67 -8.53
CA GLN A 89 9.31 -9.55 -7.69
C GLN A 89 9.01 -8.22 -8.36
N GLY A 90 8.72 -7.20 -7.54
CA GLY A 90 8.58 -5.83 -7.99
C GLY A 90 9.83 -5.02 -7.74
N VAL A 91 9.73 -3.71 -7.92
CA VAL A 91 10.81 -2.75 -7.67
C VAL A 91 10.35 -1.68 -6.69
N THR A 92 11.29 -1.01 -6.04
CA THR A 92 10.99 -0.05 -4.97
C THR A 92 10.77 1.38 -5.44
N GLY A 93 10.67 1.61 -6.73
CA GLY A 93 10.41 2.96 -7.24
C GLY A 93 9.86 2.92 -8.65
N PHE A 94 9.04 3.92 -8.98
CA PHE A 94 8.49 4.08 -10.32
C PHE A 94 8.02 5.51 -10.52
N TYR A 95 7.90 5.90 -11.79
CA TYR A 95 7.36 7.19 -12.20
C TYR A 95 5.99 6.99 -12.83
N GLU A 96 5.02 7.77 -12.38
CA GLU A 96 3.72 7.86 -13.04
C GLU A 96 3.14 9.25 -12.83
N PRO A 97 2.71 9.94 -13.91
CA PRO A 97 2.08 11.24 -13.77
C PRO A 97 0.84 11.18 -12.89
N LYS A 98 0.69 12.17 -12.02
CA LYS A 98 -0.50 12.33 -11.21
C LYS A 98 -1.69 12.67 -12.13
N THR A 99 -2.81 11.99 -11.92
CA THR A 99 -4.03 12.27 -12.68
C THR A 99 -4.98 13.16 -11.87
N ILE A 100 -5.95 12.58 -11.19
CA ILE A 100 -6.87 13.35 -10.36
C ILE A 100 -6.44 13.27 -8.89
N HIS A 101 -6.91 14.21 -8.10
CA HIS A 101 -6.57 14.30 -6.67
C HIS A 101 -6.83 12.98 -5.93
N SER A 102 -5.85 12.55 -5.16
CA SER A 102 -5.86 11.35 -4.33
C SER A 102 -5.99 10.02 -5.06
N ARG A 103 -6.00 10.03 -6.40
CA ARG A 103 -6.00 8.78 -7.17
C ARG A 103 -4.62 8.14 -7.13
N LYS A 104 -4.57 6.86 -6.77
CA LYS A 104 -3.31 6.11 -6.72
C LYS A 104 -2.92 5.62 -8.11
N PRO A 105 -1.62 5.43 -8.37
CA PRO A 105 -1.15 5.06 -9.71
C PRO A 105 -1.49 3.62 -10.06
N ILE A 106 -1.87 3.41 -11.32
CA ILE A 106 -2.23 2.10 -11.85
C ILE A 106 -1.05 1.13 -11.75
N GLN A 107 0.17 1.63 -12.00
CA GLN A 107 1.38 0.79 -11.93
C GLN A 107 1.53 0.09 -10.59
N MET A 108 1.14 0.75 -9.48
CA MET A 108 1.26 0.12 -8.16
C MET A 108 0.28 -1.05 -8.02
N ARG A 109 -0.97 -0.88 -8.45
CA ARG A 109 -1.95 -1.98 -8.41
C ARG A 109 -1.49 -3.16 -9.26
N GLU A 110 -0.99 -2.90 -10.46
CA GLU A 110 -0.46 -3.94 -11.34
C GLU A 110 0.71 -4.68 -10.69
N MET A 111 1.62 -3.96 -10.04
CA MET A 111 2.75 -4.56 -9.36
C MET A 111 2.30 -5.41 -8.16
N ILE A 112 1.31 -4.95 -7.41
CA ILE A 112 0.73 -5.73 -6.31
C ILE A 112 0.17 -7.05 -6.85
N GLU A 113 -0.54 -7.01 -7.96
CA GLU A 113 -1.13 -8.21 -8.58
C GLU A 113 -0.07 -9.20 -9.05
N ILE A 114 1.10 -8.70 -9.45
CA ILE A 114 2.22 -9.56 -9.84
C ILE A 114 2.87 -10.22 -8.62
N VAL A 115 3.09 -9.45 -7.56
CA VAL A 115 3.88 -9.88 -6.40
C VAL A 115 3.07 -10.67 -5.38
N SER A 116 1.82 -10.28 -5.16
CA SER A 116 0.99 -10.80 -4.07
C SER A 116 -0.18 -11.64 -4.56
N TYR A 117 -0.47 -12.71 -3.84
CA TYR A 117 -1.57 -13.62 -4.16
C TYR A 117 -2.93 -12.98 -3.90
N ALA A 118 -3.94 -13.43 -4.65
CA ALA A 118 -5.35 -13.19 -4.33
C ALA A 118 -5.76 -14.09 -3.15
N PRO A 119 -6.82 -13.78 -2.38
CA PRO A 119 -7.68 -12.62 -2.54
C PRO A 119 -7.03 -11.32 -2.06
N ARG A 120 -7.55 -10.20 -2.56
CA ARG A 120 -7.05 -8.87 -2.22
C ARG A 120 -8.20 -7.95 -1.82
N ILE A 121 -7.94 -7.06 -0.87
CA ILE A 121 -8.90 -6.04 -0.47
C ILE A 121 -8.23 -4.66 -0.45
N GLU A 122 -8.93 -3.66 -0.95
CA GLU A 122 -8.51 -2.27 -0.86
C GLU A 122 -9.42 -1.52 0.12
N LEU A 123 -8.82 -0.95 1.16
CA LEU A 123 -9.52 -0.12 2.14
C LEU A 123 -9.45 1.34 1.68
N PHE A 124 -10.52 2.10 1.91
CA PHE A 124 -10.68 3.48 1.44
C PHE A 124 -10.61 3.56 -0.09
N ALA A 125 -11.16 2.56 -0.75
CA ALA A 125 -11.17 2.48 -2.21
C ALA A 125 -12.03 3.58 -2.81
N ARG A 126 -11.57 4.15 -3.93
CA ARG A 126 -12.30 5.19 -4.67
C ARG A 126 -13.05 4.63 -5.86
N GLU A 127 -12.66 3.44 -6.32
CA GLU A 127 -13.31 2.73 -7.43
C GLU A 127 -13.16 1.23 -7.22
N SER A 128 -14.03 0.46 -7.85
CA SER A 128 -13.97 -1.00 -7.78
C SER A 128 -13.04 -1.55 -8.86
N HIS A 129 -12.40 -2.65 -8.56
CA HIS A 129 -11.50 -3.36 -9.48
C HIS A 129 -11.85 -4.84 -9.51
N ASP A 130 -11.71 -5.47 -10.67
CA ASP A 130 -11.89 -6.92 -10.81
C ASP A 130 -10.93 -7.67 -9.90
N GLU A 131 -11.40 -8.74 -9.28
CA GLU A 131 -10.63 -9.61 -8.38
C GLU A 131 -10.17 -8.93 -7.08
N TRP A 132 -10.69 -7.73 -6.79
CA TRP A 132 -10.44 -7.03 -5.54
C TRP A 132 -11.73 -6.81 -4.77
N ASP A 133 -11.70 -7.08 -3.47
CA ASP A 133 -12.71 -6.59 -2.57
C ASP A 133 -12.41 -5.12 -2.28
N CYS A 134 -13.44 -4.29 -2.23
CA CYS A 134 -13.26 -2.84 -2.05
C CYS A 134 -14.15 -2.34 -0.94
N TRP A 135 -13.57 -1.51 -0.07
CA TRP A 135 -14.28 -0.91 1.06
C TRP A 135 -13.98 0.58 1.11
N GLY A 136 -15.02 1.41 1.24
CA GLY A 136 -14.86 2.86 1.32
C GLY A 136 -16.15 3.57 0.99
N ASN A 137 -16.17 4.88 1.18
CA ASN A 137 -17.36 5.70 0.96
C ASN A 137 -17.68 5.93 -0.52
N GLU A 138 -16.76 5.62 -1.42
CA GLU A 138 -16.91 5.89 -2.87
C GLU A 138 -17.15 4.61 -3.70
N VAL A 139 -17.33 3.49 -3.04
CA VAL A 139 -17.61 2.21 -3.71
C VAL A 139 -18.86 1.57 -3.17
#